data_453f2a46dc2fc56cd82a8c79e50a4b24
#
_entry.id   453f2a46dc2fc56cd82a8c79e50a4b24
#
_cell.length_a   1.000
_cell.length_b   1.000
_cell.length_c   1.000
_cell.angle_alpha   90.00
_cell.angle_beta   90.00
_cell.angle_gamma   90.00
#
_symmetry.space_group_name_H-M   'P 1'
#
loop_
_entity.id
_entity.type
_entity.pdbx_description
1 polymer ?
#
loop_
_entity_poly.entity_id
_entity_poly.type
_entity_poly.pdbx_seq_one_letter_code
_entity_poly.pdbx_strand_id
1 'polypeptide(L)'
;KYGLCVSGFVHPDKIFKNYGCRPGDVLVLTKQIGSGIVNTAIKADMASASAVREAQTVMASLNKKGKQAVERYDVSACTDITGFGLLGHCVEMASASEVTFEIRVKDIAYFEDAAAYAKMGLVPAGAYKNRGYSIDKVETGGVEEYYLDMLYDPQTSGGLLMSVAPENLTELLSDFEKARLDTTVSVIGKVSEKSDKLIRLY
;
A
#
# COMPACT_ATOMS: atom_id res chain seq x y z
N LYS A 1 0.00 28.86 -0.98
CA LYS A 1 -0.62 27.52 -1.13
C LYS A 1 -0.52 27.12 -2.60
N TYR A 2 -0.24 25.84 -2.86
CA TYR A 2 -0.12 25.26 -4.19
C TYR A 2 -0.90 23.96 -4.24
N GLY A 3 -1.59 23.69 -5.32
CA GLY A 3 -2.34 22.47 -5.54
C GLY A 3 -2.44 22.15 -7.03
N LEU A 4 -2.56 20.86 -7.35
CA LEU A 4 -2.74 20.38 -8.71
C LEU A 4 -4.09 19.70 -8.85
N CYS A 5 -4.73 19.89 -9.99
CA CYS A 5 -5.85 19.08 -10.45
C CYS A 5 -5.40 18.39 -11.74
N VAL A 6 -5.39 17.07 -11.74
CA VAL A 6 -4.96 16.27 -12.88
C VAL A 6 -6.17 15.59 -13.51
N SER A 7 -6.37 15.77 -14.80
CA SER A 7 -7.42 15.10 -15.57
C SER A 7 -6.78 14.22 -16.64
N GLY A 8 -7.39 13.07 -16.90
CA GLY A 8 -6.92 12.12 -17.90
C GLY A 8 -8.09 11.40 -18.56
N PHE A 9 -7.79 10.70 -19.65
CA PHE A 9 -8.76 9.88 -20.38
C PHE A 9 -8.29 8.43 -20.39
N VAL A 10 -9.22 7.51 -20.20
CA VAL A 10 -8.97 6.07 -20.27
C VAL A 10 -10.12 5.41 -21.05
N HIS A 11 -9.79 4.39 -21.85
CA HIS A 11 -10.83 3.59 -22.52
C HIS A 11 -11.66 2.85 -21.46
N PRO A 12 -12.99 2.81 -21.55
CA PRO A 12 -13.86 2.16 -20.54
C PRO A 12 -13.44 0.72 -20.19
N ASP A 13 -13.01 -0.06 -21.19
CA ASP A 13 -12.57 -1.44 -21.00
C ASP A 13 -11.15 -1.60 -20.43
N LYS A 14 -10.42 -0.48 -20.20
CA LYS A 14 -9.06 -0.46 -19.66
C LYS A 14 -8.97 0.20 -18.28
N ILE A 15 -10.11 0.37 -17.63
CA ILE A 15 -10.16 0.93 -16.27
C ILE A 15 -9.73 -0.15 -15.28
N PHE A 16 -8.70 0.12 -14.49
CA PHE A 16 -8.41 -0.65 -13.28
C PHE A 16 -9.35 -0.17 -12.17
N LYS A 17 -10.25 -1.03 -11.75
CA LYS A 17 -11.24 -0.73 -10.71
C LYS A 17 -10.65 -1.03 -9.35
N ASN A 18 -11.08 -0.31 -8.32
CA ASN A 18 -10.71 -0.59 -6.93
C ASN A 18 -11.62 -1.63 -6.25
N TYR A 19 -12.31 -2.44 -7.03
CA TYR A 19 -13.18 -3.53 -6.61
C TYR A 19 -13.14 -4.68 -7.61
N GLY A 20 -13.60 -5.85 -7.19
CA GLY A 20 -13.64 -7.05 -8.03
C GLY A 20 -12.54 -8.07 -7.69
N CYS A 21 -11.91 -7.93 -6.51
CA CYS A 21 -10.99 -8.95 -5.98
C CYS A 21 -11.69 -10.30 -5.89
N ARG A 22 -10.97 -11.37 -6.20
CA ARG A 22 -11.49 -12.74 -6.18
C ARG A 22 -10.81 -13.55 -5.08
N PRO A 23 -11.56 -14.37 -4.32
CA PRO A 23 -10.92 -15.33 -3.42
C PRO A 23 -9.88 -16.19 -4.16
N GLY A 24 -8.69 -16.32 -3.56
CA GLY A 24 -7.52 -16.96 -4.18
C GLY A 24 -6.51 -15.99 -4.79
N ASP A 25 -6.90 -14.76 -5.11
CA ASP A 25 -5.97 -13.75 -5.60
C ASP A 25 -4.87 -13.43 -4.60
N VAL A 26 -3.75 -12.96 -5.12
CA VAL A 26 -2.58 -12.50 -4.36
C VAL A 26 -2.55 -10.97 -4.35
N LEU A 27 -2.19 -10.39 -3.21
CA LEU A 27 -2.08 -8.94 -3.03
C LEU A 27 -0.63 -8.50 -3.24
N VAL A 28 -0.42 -7.62 -4.23
CA VAL A 28 0.90 -7.10 -4.61
C VAL A 28 0.92 -5.58 -4.42
N LEU A 29 1.95 -5.08 -3.72
CA LEU A 29 2.19 -3.66 -3.46
C LEU A 29 3.47 -3.20 -4.16
N THR A 30 3.43 -2.08 -4.90
CA THR A 30 4.56 -1.66 -5.77
C THR A 30 5.50 -0.64 -5.15
N LYS A 31 5.24 -0.16 -3.94
CA LYS A 31 6.14 0.72 -3.18
C LYS A 31 6.11 0.36 -1.71
N GLN A 32 7.22 0.63 -1.03
CA GLN A 32 7.30 0.58 0.43
C GLN A 32 6.39 1.64 1.07
N ILE A 33 5.95 1.39 2.30
CA ILE A 33 5.12 2.30 3.10
C ILE A 33 5.87 2.87 4.30
N GLY A 34 5.35 3.97 4.87
CA GLY A 34 5.96 4.68 5.99
C GLY A 34 6.38 6.13 5.64
N SER A 35 5.96 6.65 4.48
CA SER A 35 6.34 7.99 4.01
C SER A 35 5.88 9.12 4.92
N GLY A 36 4.71 8.99 5.56
CA GLY A 36 4.20 9.99 6.50
C GLY A 36 4.99 10.02 7.79
N ILE A 37 5.37 8.85 8.31
CA ILE A 37 6.26 8.70 9.48
C ILE A 37 7.64 9.31 9.19
N VAL A 38 8.26 8.95 8.05
CA VAL A 38 9.55 9.52 7.65
C VAL A 38 9.45 11.04 7.47
N ASN A 39 8.40 11.55 6.83
CA ASN A 39 8.18 12.99 6.71
C ASN A 39 7.97 13.69 8.07
N THR A 40 7.39 13.00 9.05
CA THR A 40 7.26 13.52 10.42
C THR A 40 8.63 13.61 11.09
N ALA A 41 9.48 12.59 10.92
CA ALA A 41 10.85 12.61 11.40
C ALA A 41 11.70 13.72 10.73
N ILE A 42 11.52 13.95 9.41
CA ILE A 42 12.16 15.06 8.68
C ILE A 42 11.77 16.41 9.28
N LYS A 43 10.49 16.63 9.55
CA LYS A 43 9.99 17.89 10.15
C LYS A 43 10.49 18.12 11.57
N ALA A 44 10.83 17.05 12.29
CA ALA A 44 11.39 17.08 13.63
C ALA A 44 12.92 17.18 13.66
N ASP A 45 13.59 17.29 12.49
CA ASP A 45 15.05 17.24 12.35
C ASP A 45 15.69 15.95 12.92
N MET A 46 14.94 14.84 12.91
CA MET A 46 15.37 13.55 13.46
C MET A 46 15.66 12.51 12.36
N ALA A 47 15.35 12.82 11.10
CA ALA A 47 15.56 11.88 10.02
C ALA A 47 17.02 11.79 9.59
N SER A 48 17.50 10.56 9.34
CA SER A 48 18.81 10.33 8.74
C SER A 48 18.87 10.87 7.31
N ALA A 49 20.07 11.20 6.82
CA ALA A 49 20.26 11.65 5.44
C ALA A 49 19.87 10.55 4.41
N SER A 50 19.98 9.26 4.78
CA SER A 50 19.51 8.13 3.95
C SER A 50 17.99 8.10 3.86
N ALA A 51 17.29 8.22 4.99
CA ALA A 51 15.82 8.26 5.02
C ALA A 51 15.25 9.42 4.20
N VAL A 52 15.88 10.60 4.27
CA VAL A 52 15.47 11.75 3.44
C VAL A 52 15.60 11.43 1.95
N ARG A 53 16.74 10.86 1.52
CA ARG A 53 16.96 10.49 0.11
C ARG A 53 16.01 9.41 -0.35
N GLU A 54 15.79 8.38 0.46
CA GLU A 54 14.84 7.31 0.16
C GLU A 54 13.43 7.89 -0.03
N ALA A 55 12.96 8.71 0.92
CA ALA A 55 11.65 9.34 0.85
C ALA A 55 11.48 10.19 -0.42
N GLN A 56 12.48 11.01 -0.77
CA GLN A 56 12.46 11.81 -1.99
C GLN A 56 12.39 10.95 -3.25
N THR A 57 13.18 9.88 -3.33
CA THR A 57 13.20 8.95 -4.48
C THR A 57 11.85 8.26 -4.64
N VAL A 58 11.33 7.67 -3.56
CA VAL A 58 10.08 6.90 -3.61
C VAL A 58 8.87 7.79 -3.90
N MET A 59 8.78 8.97 -3.27
CA MET A 59 7.70 9.92 -3.54
C MET A 59 7.75 10.51 -4.95
N ALA A 60 8.94 10.73 -5.52
CA ALA A 60 9.11 11.23 -6.89
C ALA A 60 8.86 10.15 -7.96
N SER A 61 8.99 8.87 -7.60
CA SER A 61 8.74 7.76 -8.52
C SER A 61 7.29 7.70 -8.96
N LEU A 62 7.07 7.71 -10.28
CA LEU A 62 5.72 7.59 -10.84
C LEU A 62 5.25 6.13 -10.85
N ASN A 63 3.96 5.91 -10.63
CA ASN A 63 3.32 4.60 -10.77
C ASN A 63 3.22 4.11 -12.22
N LYS A 64 3.69 4.90 -13.20
CA LYS A 64 3.63 4.61 -14.63
C LYS A 64 4.27 3.27 -15.00
N LYS A 65 5.51 3.02 -14.55
CA LYS A 65 6.22 1.76 -14.84
C LYS A 65 5.50 0.55 -14.25
N GLY A 66 5.01 0.68 -13.01
CA GLY A 66 4.22 -0.36 -12.35
C GLY A 66 2.93 -0.67 -13.11
N LYS A 67 2.18 0.37 -13.50
CA LYS A 67 0.97 0.22 -14.32
C LYS A 67 1.27 -0.43 -15.66
N GLN A 68 2.32 -0.05 -16.36
CA GLN A 68 2.71 -0.64 -17.65
C GLN A 68 3.09 -2.13 -17.53
N ALA A 69 3.77 -2.51 -16.46
CA ALA A 69 4.13 -3.91 -16.23
C ALA A 69 2.91 -4.83 -16.05
N VAL A 70 1.81 -4.30 -15.51
CA VAL A 70 0.60 -5.10 -15.24
C VAL A 70 -0.45 -5.07 -16.35
N GLU A 71 -0.30 -4.22 -17.37
CA GLU A 71 -1.31 -4.04 -18.42
C GLU A 71 -1.69 -5.31 -19.19
N ARG A 72 -0.80 -6.29 -19.24
CA ARG A 72 -1.03 -7.56 -19.97
C ARG A 72 -1.65 -8.66 -19.12
N TYR A 73 -1.81 -8.44 -17.83
CA TYR A 73 -2.35 -9.41 -16.90
C TYR A 73 -3.81 -9.11 -16.54
N ASP A 74 -4.55 -10.14 -16.18
CA ASP A 74 -5.87 -9.99 -15.57
C ASP A 74 -5.70 -9.53 -14.11
N VAL A 75 -5.77 -8.21 -13.92
CA VAL A 75 -5.76 -7.57 -12.60
C VAL A 75 -7.19 -7.43 -12.14
N SER A 76 -7.59 -8.22 -11.14
CA SER A 76 -8.97 -8.26 -10.64
C SER A 76 -9.38 -6.92 -10.04
N ALA A 77 -8.47 -6.25 -9.31
CA ALA A 77 -8.68 -4.93 -8.76
C ALA A 77 -7.34 -4.21 -8.53
N CYS A 78 -7.37 -2.87 -8.56
CA CYS A 78 -6.19 -2.02 -8.33
C CYS A 78 -6.61 -0.69 -7.71
N THR A 79 -5.84 -0.23 -6.72
CA THR A 79 -5.94 1.13 -6.16
C THR A 79 -4.55 1.69 -5.91
N ASP A 80 -4.41 3.01 -5.76
CA ASP A 80 -3.20 3.63 -5.24
C ASP A 80 -3.29 3.82 -3.73
N ILE A 81 -2.15 3.77 -3.04
CA ILE A 81 -2.09 3.93 -1.58
C ILE A 81 -1.71 5.36 -1.26
N THR A 82 -2.64 6.10 -0.67
CA THR A 82 -2.48 7.53 -0.37
C THR A 82 -2.90 7.88 1.07
N GLY A 83 -3.68 8.91 1.26
CA GLY A 83 -3.96 9.52 2.55
C GLY A 83 -4.63 8.64 3.61
N PHE A 84 -5.34 7.58 3.22
CA PHE A 84 -5.98 6.65 4.16
C PHE A 84 -5.05 5.54 4.68
N GLY A 85 -3.79 5.52 4.23
CA GLY A 85 -2.83 4.47 4.57
C GLY A 85 -3.16 3.14 3.90
N LEU A 86 -2.29 2.15 4.08
CA LEU A 86 -2.49 0.84 3.45
C LEU A 86 -3.79 0.19 3.91
N LEU A 87 -4.04 0.15 5.23
CA LEU A 87 -5.24 -0.52 5.76
C LEU A 87 -6.54 0.19 5.37
N GLY A 88 -6.55 1.53 5.28
CA GLY A 88 -7.74 2.25 4.84
C GLY A 88 -8.14 1.87 3.42
N HIS A 89 -7.18 1.84 2.49
CA HIS A 89 -7.43 1.43 1.10
C HIS A 89 -7.71 -0.08 0.97
N CYS A 90 -7.07 -0.93 1.78
CA CYS A 90 -7.42 -2.35 1.84
C CYS A 90 -8.87 -2.58 2.30
N VAL A 91 -9.32 -1.87 3.33
CA VAL A 91 -10.71 -1.95 3.83
C VAL A 91 -11.70 -1.50 2.77
N GLU A 92 -11.41 -0.40 2.05
CA GLU A 92 -12.25 0.08 0.94
C GLU A 92 -12.36 -0.99 -0.16
N MET A 93 -11.22 -1.51 -0.62
CA MET A 93 -11.13 -2.47 -1.71
C MET A 93 -11.75 -3.84 -1.35
N ALA A 94 -11.51 -4.35 -0.13
CA ALA A 94 -12.10 -5.59 0.37
C ALA A 94 -13.62 -5.46 0.56
N SER A 95 -14.08 -4.34 1.10
CA SER A 95 -15.51 -4.06 1.28
C SER A 95 -16.27 -4.00 -0.04
N ALA A 96 -15.72 -3.28 -1.02
CA ALA A 96 -16.32 -3.13 -2.34
C ALA A 96 -16.29 -4.42 -3.17
N SER A 97 -15.40 -5.35 -2.83
CA SER A 97 -15.26 -6.67 -3.47
C SER A 97 -15.99 -7.78 -2.72
N GLU A 98 -16.55 -7.51 -1.52
CA GLU A 98 -17.19 -8.48 -0.64
C GLU A 98 -16.29 -9.67 -0.27
N VAL A 99 -15.04 -9.40 0.07
CA VAL A 99 -14.00 -10.39 0.42
C VAL A 99 -13.27 -10.02 1.71
N THR A 100 -12.39 -10.89 2.17
CA THR A 100 -11.45 -10.64 3.27
C THR A 100 -10.02 -10.67 2.75
N PHE A 101 -9.17 -9.72 3.17
CA PHE A 101 -7.74 -9.72 2.90
C PHE A 101 -6.99 -10.32 4.09
N GLU A 102 -6.16 -11.31 3.83
CA GLU A 102 -5.21 -11.88 4.79
C GLU A 102 -3.82 -11.31 4.48
N ILE A 103 -3.31 -10.46 5.38
CA ILE A 103 -2.07 -9.68 5.14
C ILE A 103 -0.99 -10.12 6.11
N ARG A 104 0.17 -10.52 5.57
CA ARG A 104 1.40 -10.79 6.32
C ARG A 104 2.18 -9.49 6.50
N VAL A 105 2.15 -8.97 7.72
CA VAL A 105 2.72 -7.65 8.02
C VAL A 105 4.23 -7.61 7.76
N LYS A 106 4.94 -8.70 8.01
CA LYS A 106 6.38 -8.82 7.81
C LYS A 106 6.81 -8.91 6.33
N ASP A 107 5.88 -9.22 5.43
CA ASP A 107 6.17 -9.30 4.00
C ASP A 107 5.98 -7.95 3.28
N ILE A 108 5.44 -6.96 3.98
CA ILE A 108 5.29 -5.60 3.45
C ILE A 108 6.67 -4.92 3.43
N ALA A 109 7.00 -4.27 2.32
CA ALA A 109 8.17 -3.41 2.26
C ALA A 109 7.89 -2.09 3.00
N TYR A 110 8.78 -1.72 3.90
CA TYR A 110 8.76 -0.46 4.65
C TYR A 110 9.97 0.39 4.30
N PHE A 111 9.86 1.70 4.50
CA PHE A 111 11.04 2.55 4.53
C PHE A 111 12.00 2.08 5.64
N GLU A 112 13.31 2.11 5.37
CA GLU A 112 14.34 1.51 6.23
C GLU A 112 14.22 1.97 7.70
N ASP A 113 14.03 3.26 7.92
CA ASP A 113 13.98 3.84 9.27
C ASP A 113 12.56 3.98 9.84
N ALA A 114 11.50 3.64 9.08
CA ALA A 114 10.11 3.91 9.50
C ALA A 114 9.74 3.23 10.82
N ALA A 115 10.16 1.98 11.02
CA ALA A 115 9.88 1.25 12.26
C ALA A 115 10.56 1.89 13.49
N ALA A 116 11.79 2.41 13.33
CA ALA A 116 12.49 3.11 14.41
C ALA A 116 11.76 4.42 14.77
N TYR A 117 11.36 5.20 13.78
CA TYR A 117 10.61 6.44 13.99
C TYR A 117 9.23 6.21 14.58
N ALA A 118 8.51 5.18 14.14
CA ALA A 118 7.22 4.79 14.72
C ALA A 118 7.36 4.42 16.21
N LYS A 119 8.38 3.64 16.58
CA LYS A 119 8.68 3.29 17.99
C LYS A 119 9.03 4.51 18.85
N MET A 120 9.55 5.59 18.24
CA MET A 120 9.80 6.87 18.92
C MET A 120 8.53 7.74 19.02
N GLY A 121 7.40 7.30 18.46
CA GLY A 121 6.15 8.07 18.43
C GLY A 121 6.09 9.16 17.36
N LEU A 122 7.00 9.14 16.37
CA LEU A 122 7.00 10.10 15.25
C LEU A 122 5.93 9.72 14.20
N VAL A 123 4.69 9.60 14.68
CA VAL A 123 3.54 9.18 13.91
C VAL A 123 2.67 10.39 13.56
N PRO A 124 2.31 10.59 12.28
CA PRO A 124 1.48 11.72 11.90
C PRO A 124 0.05 11.56 12.44
N ALA A 125 -0.59 12.66 12.84
CA ALA A 125 -1.96 12.66 13.37
C ALA A 125 -2.99 12.01 12.42
N GLY A 126 -2.70 11.99 11.12
CA GLY A 126 -3.50 11.30 10.11
C GLY A 126 -3.61 9.79 10.33
N ALA A 127 -2.54 9.16 10.82
CA ALA A 127 -2.53 7.71 11.09
C ALA A 127 -3.57 7.33 12.16
N TYR A 128 -3.65 8.09 13.25
CA TYR A 128 -4.65 7.88 14.31
C TYR A 128 -6.08 8.07 13.81
N LYS A 129 -6.32 9.07 12.94
CA LYS A 129 -7.64 9.29 12.32
C LYS A 129 -8.02 8.13 11.40
N ASN A 130 -7.09 7.66 10.57
CA ASN A 130 -7.28 6.51 9.68
C ASN A 130 -7.61 5.25 10.48
N ARG A 131 -6.87 5.01 11.56
CA ARG A 131 -7.11 3.89 12.47
C ARG A 131 -8.51 3.96 13.11
N GLY A 132 -8.89 5.11 13.66
CA GLY A 132 -10.21 5.31 14.24
C GLY A 132 -11.36 5.05 13.28
N TYR A 133 -11.15 5.24 11.98
CA TYR A 133 -12.17 5.02 10.95
C TYR A 133 -12.40 3.55 10.61
N SER A 134 -11.39 2.68 10.73
CA SER A 134 -11.49 1.32 10.17
C SER A 134 -11.02 0.18 11.07
N ILE A 135 -10.53 0.46 12.28
CA ILE A 135 -9.98 -0.57 13.19
C ILE A 135 -11.01 -1.64 13.56
N ASP A 136 -12.29 -1.30 13.62
CA ASP A 136 -13.40 -2.21 13.87
C ASP A 136 -13.55 -3.31 12.80
N LYS A 137 -13.05 -3.04 11.58
CA LYS A 137 -13.07 -3.95 10.43
C LYS A 137 -11.81 -4.81 10.30
N VAL A 138 -10.82 -4.59 11.17
CA VAL A 138 -9.50 -5.23 11.13
C VAL A 138 -9.31 -6.14 12.33
N GLU A 139 -8.92 -7.39 12.06
CA GLU A 139 -8.39 -8.32 13.06
C GLU A 139 -6.87 -8.16 13.11
N THR A 140 -6.34 -7.66 14.21
CA THR A 140 -4.92 -7.28 14.31
C THR A 140 -3.97 -8.44 14.60
N GLY A 141 -4.47 -9.62 14.98
CA GLY A 141 -3.69 -10.85 15.15
C GLY A 141 -2.53 -10.77 16.16
N GLY A 142 -2.53 -9.77 17.05
CA GLY A 142 -1.42 -9.55 18.00
C GLY A 142 -0.21 -8.84 17.37
N VAL A 143 -0.37 -8.22 16.22
CA VAL A 143 0.66 -7.38 15.57
C VAL A 143 1.05 -6.22 16.50
N GLU A 144 2.36 -5.96 16.62
CA GLU A 144 2.90 -4.90 17.48
C GLU A 144 2.40 -3.51 17.04
N GLU A 145 2.21 -2.62 18.02
CA GLU A 145 1.58 -1.29 17.82
C GLU A 145 2.27 -0.45 16.74
N TYR A 146 3.60 -0.44 16.69
CA TYR A 146 4.32 0.34 15.69
C TYR A 146 4.07 -0.15 14.23
N TYR A 147 3.74 -1.42 14.03
CA TYR A 147 3.29 -1.89 12.72
C TYR A 147 1.92 -1.32 12.38
N LEU A 148 0.98 -1.29 13.34
CA LEU A 148 -0.32 -0.66 13.10
C LEU A 148 -0.16 0.81 12.74
N ASP A 149 0.72 1.53 13.42
CA ASP A 149 1.04 2.93 13.08
C ASP A 149 1.54 3.08 11.64
N MET A 150 2.44 2.18 11.17
CA MET A 150 2.93 2.19 9.80
C MET A 150 1.86 1.80 8.77
N LEU A 151 0.98 0.85 9.11
CA LEU A 151 -0.08 0.39 8.22
C LEU A 151 -1.19 1.43 8.02
N TYR A 152 -1.44 2.27 9.02
CA TYR A 152 -2.38 3.40 8.95
C TYR A 152 -1.72 4.73 8.55
N ASP A 153 -0.40 4.75 8.37
CA ASP A 153 0.36 5.94 8.00
C ASP A 153 -0.10 6.51 6.65
N PRO A 154 -0.51 7.79 6.59
CA PRO A 154 -0.84 8.44 5.32
C PRO A 154 0.34 8.44 4.36
N GLN A 155 0.17 7.89 3.16
CA GLN A 155 1.23 7.86 2.16
C GLN A 155 1.17 9.08 1.25
N THR A 156 2.34 9.66 0.98
CA THR A 156 2.52 10.68 -0.06
C THR A 156 3.02 9.98 -1.32
N SER A 157 2.25 10.04 -2.40
CA SER A 157 2.60 9.43 -3.68
C SER A 157 2.95 7.93 -3.54
N GLY A 158 2.12 7.19 -2.84
CA GLY A 158 2.32 5.76 -2.59
C GLY A 158 2.17 4.90 -3.84
N GLY A 159 2.38 3.59 -3.65
CA GLY A 159 2.35 2.61 -4.72
C GLY A 159 0.95 2.17 -5.12
N LEU A 160 0.91 1.27 -6.09
CA LEU A 160 -0.30 0.55 -6.46
C LEU A 160 -0.44 -0.70 -5.60
N LEU A 161 -1.63 -0.92 -5.07
CA LEU A 161 -2.07 -2.19 -4.48
C LEU A 161 -2.92 -2.92 -5.53
N MET A 162 -2.57 -4.15 -5.83
CA MET A 162 -3.22 -4.94 -6.86
C MET A 162 -3.63 -6.31 -6.32
N SER A 163 -4.80 -6.77 -6.78
CA SER A 163 -5.29 -8.14 -6.62
C SER A 163 -5.09 -8.86 -7.95
N VAL A 164 -4.27 -9.90 -7.97
CA VAL A 164 -3.89 -10.63 -9.19
C VAL A 164 -4.05 -12.12 -9.00
N ALA A 165 -4.41 -12.83 -10.07
CA ALA A 165 -4.50 -14.28 -10.06
C ALA A 165 -3.13 -14.93 -9.76
N PRO A 166 -3.06 -15.94 -8.88
CA PRO A 166 -1.81 -16.52 -8.40
C PRO A 166 -0.94 -17.12 -9.51
N GLU A 167 -1.54 -17.62 -10.58
CA GLU A 167 -0.83 -18.15 -11.74
C GLU A 167 -0.01 -17.10 -12.49
N ASN A 168 -0.40 -15.84 -12.40
CA ASN A 168 0.31 -14.72 -13.04
C ASN A 168 1.46 -14.18 -12.20
N LEU A 169 1.56 -14.53 -10.91
CA LEU A 169 2.43 -13.87 -9.95
C LEU A 169 3.91 -13.94 -10.34
N THR A 170 4.40 -15.15 -10.70
CA THR A 170 5.83 -15.34 -11.01
C THR A 170 6.27 -14.51 -12.21
N GLU A 171 5.46 -14.49 -13.25
CA GLU A 171 5.76 -13.76 -14.47
C GLU A 171 5.65 -12.24 -14.24
N LEU A 172 4.65 -11.81 -13.49
CA LEU A 172 4.45 -10.42 -13.09
C LEU A 172 5.63 -9.88 -12.28
N LEU A 173 6.13 -10.63 -11.29
CA LEU A 173 7.29 -10.23 -10.50
C LEU A 173 8.54 -10.08 -11.38
N SER A 174 8.76 -11.01 -12.33
CA SER A 174 9.84 -10.90 -13.32
C SER A 174 9.70 -9.61 -14.18
N ASP A 175 8.49 -9.22 -14.53
CA ASP A 175 8.27 -7.99 -15.31
C ASP A 175 8.49 -6.72 -14.50
N PHE A 176 8.17 -6.72 -13.21
CA PHE A 176 8.55 -5.62 -12.33
C PHE A 176 10.08 -5.46 -12.23
N GLU A 177 10.82 -6.56 -12.12
CA GLU A 177 12.28 -6.53 -12.13
C GLU A 177 12.83 -5.96 -13.44
N LYS A 178 12.31 -6.40 -14.60
CA LYS A 178 12.68 -5.88 -15.93
C LYS A 178 12.34 -4.38 -16.07
N ALA A 179 11.23 -3.95 -15.49
CA ALA A 179 10.80 -2.53 -15.52
C ALA A 179 11.72 -1.62 -14.71
N ARG A 180 12.57 -2.16 -13.84
CA ARG A 180 13.51 -1.44 -12.98
C ARG A 180 12.80 -0.31 -12.24
N LEU A 181 11.89 -0.69 -11.35
CA LEU A 181 11.23 0.29 -10.48
C LEU A 181 12.27 0.85 -9.49
N ASP A 182 12.16 2.14 -9.20
CA ASP A 182 12.96 2.80 -8.15
C ASP A 182 12.36 2.58 -6.75
N THR A 183 11.52 1.54 -6.60
CA THR A 183 10.73 1.23 -5.41
C THR A 183 10.72 -0.28 -5.18
N THR A 184 10.37 -0.71 -3.97
CA THR A 184 10.35 -2.12 -3.61
C THR A 184 8.95 -2.70 -3.81
N VAL A 185 8.86 -3.76 -4.63
CA VAL A 185 7.63 -4.54 -4.80
C VAL A 185 7.56 -5.60 -3.71
N SER A 186 6.39 -5.80 -3.13
CA SER A 186 6.15 -6.83 -2.12
C SER A 186 4.84 -7.56 -2.36
N VAL A 187 4.84 -8.88 -2.08
CA VAL A 187 3.65 -9.73 -2.06
C VAL A 187 3.18 -9.77 -0.62
N ILE A 188 2.13 -9.02 -0.31
CA ILE A 188 1.75 -8.71 1.07
C ILE A 188 0.69 -9.65 1.67
N GLY A 189 0.06 -10.48 0.84
CA GLY A 189 -1.01 -11.35 1.33
C GLY A 189 -1.84 -11.95 0.22
N LYS A 190 -3.03 -12.40 0.57
CA LYS A 190 -3.99 -13.03 -0.34
C LYS A 190 -5.41 -12.57 -0.04
N VAL A 191 -6.28 -12.82 -0.99
CA VAL A 191 -7.73 -12.62 -0.88
C VAL A 191 -8.38 -13.94 -0.47
N SER A 192 -9.26 -13.90 0.52
CA SER A 192 -10.07 -15.05 0.96
C SER A 192 -11.56 -14.72 0.89
N GLU A 193 -12.39 -15.75 1.05
CA GLU A 193 -13.83 -15.59 1.17
C GLU A 193 -14.19 -14.60 2.30
N LYS A 194 -15.30 -13.87 2.11
CA LYS A 194 -15.77 -12.89 3.07
C LYS A 194 -15.97 -13.50 4.46
N SER A 195 -15.41 -12.86 5.44
CA SER A 195 -15.59 -13.21 6.85
C SER A 195 -16.16 -12.04 7.66
N ASP A 196 -16.20 -12.18 8.98
CA ASP A 196 -16.65 -11.15 9.93
C ASP A 196 -15.76 -9.91 9.94
N LYS A 197 -14.49 -10.06 9.56
CA LYS A 197 -13.53 -8.97 9.40
C LYS A 197 -13.10 -8.82 7.94
N LEU A 198 -12.95 -7.58 7.48
CA LEU A 198 -12.51 -7.31 6.12
C LEU A 198 -11.00 -7.54 5.96
N ILE A 199 -10.22 -7.31 7.02
CA ILE A 199 -8.78 -7.49 7.03
C ILE A 199 -8.39 -8.38 8.21
N ARG A 200 -7.50 -9.34 7.97
CA ARG A 200 -6.82 -10.16 8.99
C ARG A 200 -5.31 -9.96 8.85
N LEU A 201 -4.67 -9.52 9.94
CA LEU A 201 -3.21 -9.33 10.01
C LEU A 201 -2.57 -10.52 10.73
N TYR A 202 -1.34 -10.90 10.29
CA TYR A 202 -0.52 -11.93 10.92
C TYR A 202 0.97 -11.77 10.60
#